data_4abb7f383b47f370e73dfb781ae70f3d
#
_entry.id   4abb7f383b47f370e73dfb781ae70f3d
#
_cell.length_a   1.000
_cell.length_b   1.000
_cell.length_c   1.000
_cell.angle_alpha   90.00
_cell.angle_beta   90.00
_cell.angle_gamma   90.00
#
_symmetry.space_group_name_H-M   'P 1'
#
loop_
_entity.id
_entity.type
_entity.pdbx_description
1 polymer ?
#
loop_
_entity_poly.entity_id
_entity_poly.type
_entity_poly.pdbx_seq_one_letter_code
_entity_poly.pdbx_strand_id
1 'polypeptide(L)'
;MNLKQSIEEIVKQPDYEPMSVSDFQDALGLSSADSFRELIKVLVELEQAGLVERTKTDRYQRKVSNKNLSSKLIRGTLSQNKKGFAFLRPENEELEDIFIPPTKINRALDGDTVIVELQKSRGEHRGKVEGEVKSIEKHSVTQVVGTYSEAKHFGFVIPDDKRIMQDIFIPKGQSLGAVDGHKVLVQITKYADGTDNPEGHVSAILGHKNDPGVDILSIIYQHGIEIEFPDEVLKEAESVPEEIKAEEIKGRRDLRNDLTITIDGADAKDLDDAISVKRLDNGHTELTVSIADVSYYVKEGSALDKEAYDRATSVYLVDRVIPMIPHRLSNGICSLNPEVDRLTLSCRMEINERGEVVDHDIFDSVIHSNYRMTYDAVNQIITEKNTEVRQQYSEIVPMLDLAQDLSNRLIRMRKRRGEIDFDINEAKVLVNQEGLPTDVILRERGEGERLIESFMLAANETVAEHFNKLEVPFIYRVHEQPKSEDRKST
;
A
#
# COMPACT_ATOMS: atom_id res chain seq x y z
N MET A 1 -1.24 49.70 -3.40
CA MET A 1 -0.75 48.66 -2.49
C MET A 1 -0.06 47.61 -3.35
N ASN A 2 1.12 47.13 -2.96
CA ASN A 2 1.83 46.10 -3.74
C ASN A 2 1.11 44.76 -3.49
N LEU A 3 0.88 43.93 -4.51
CA LEU A 3 0.19 42.64 -4.45
C LEU A 3 0.69 41.78 -3.29
N LYS A 4 1.99 41.78 -3.03
CA LYS A 4 2.62 41.06 -1.90
C LYS A 4 2.07 41.53 -0.55
N GLN A 5 1.95 42.84 -0.33
CA GLN A 5 1.44 43.41 0.92
C GLN A 5 -0.05 43.05 1.12
N SER A 6 -0.85 43.04 0.05
CA SER A 6 -2.26 42.67 0.12
C SER A 6 -2.44 41.20 0.51
N ILE A 7 -1.61 40.29 -0.04
CA ILE A 7 -1.64 38.86 0.33
C ILE A 7 -1.17 38.66 1.78
N GLU A 8 -0.10 39.36 2.21
CA GLU A 8 0.35 39.28 3.59
C GLU A 8 -0.69 39.78 4.61
N GLU A 9 -1.48 40.80 4.25
CA GLU A 9 -2.57 41.29 5.08
C GLU A 9 -3.72 40.26 5.19
N ILE A 10 -4.10 39.62 4.09
CA ILE A 10 -5.10 38.55 4.09
C ILE A 10 -4.64 37.41 4.99
N VAL A 11 -3.42 36.90 4.79
CA VAL A 11 -2.87 35.77 5.54
C VAL A 11 -2.67 36.09 7.04
N LYS A 12 -2.54 37.35 7.42
CA LYS A 12 -2.38 37.77 8.83
C LYS A 12 -3.71 37.92 9.59
N GLN A 13 -4.86 37.87 8.93
CA GLN A 13 -6.16 38.01 9.59
C GLN A 13 -6.38 36.87 10.61
N PRO A 14 -7.01 37.14 11.76
CA PRO A 14 -7.22 36.11 12.81
C PRO A 14 -8.12 34.94 12.36
N ASP A 15 -9.01 35.21 11.39
CA ASP A 15 -10.02 34.33 10.81
C ASP A 15 -9.62 33.82 9.41
N TYR A 16 -8.32 33.88 9.07
CA TYR A 16 -7.83 33.39 7.79
C TYR A 16 -7.94 31.88 7.70
N GLU A 17 -8.67 31.40 6.71
CA GLU A 17 -8.74 29.99 6.31
C GLU A 17 -7.83 29.72 5.09
N PRO A 18 -7.30 28.49 4.93
CA PRO A 18 -6.44 28.16 3.80
C PRO A 18 -7.10 28.44 2.46
N MET A 19 -6.47 29.22 1.60
CA MET A 19 -7.00 29.71 0.31
C MET A 19 -6.25 29.07 -0.87
N SER A 20 -6.97 28.69 -1.91
CA SER A 20 -6.39 28.30 -3.21
C SER A 20 -5.92 29.54 -3.98
N VAL A 21 -5.17 29.35 -5.06
CA VAL A 21 -4.77 30.46 -5.96
C VAL A 21 -6.02 31.19 -6.52
N SER A 22 -7.08 30.43 -6.82
CA SER A 22 -8.35 30.97 -7.29
C SER A 22 -9.04 31.83 -6.22
N ASP A 23 -9.05 31.36 -4.96
CA ASP A 23 -9.63 32.11 -3.85
C ASP A 23 -8.89 33.46 -3.63
N PHE A 24 -7.54 33.46 -3.74
CA PHE A 24 -6.77 34.70 -3.71
C PHE A 24 -7.06 35.62 -4.90
N GLN A 25 -7.25 35.04 -6.10
CA GLN A 25 -7.60 35.80 -7.30
C GLN A 25 -8.91 36.54 -7.12
N ASP A 26 -9.92 35.84 -6.59
CA ASP A 26 -11.26 36.40 -6.34
C ASP A 26 -11.23 37.44 -5.23
N ALA A 27 -10.55 37.15 -4.11
CA ALA A 27 -10.44 38.06 -2.98
C ALA A 27 -9.69 39.38 -3.32
N LEU A 28 -8.76 39.32 -4.28
CA LEU A 28 -7.98 40.48 -4.73
C LEU A 28 -8.55 41.14 -6.01
N GLY A 29 -9.62 40.62 -6.59
CA GLY A 29 -10.28 41.15 -7.79
C GLY A 29 -9.41 41.11 -9.05
N LEU A 30 -8.54 40.12 -9.18
CA LEU A 30 -7.58 39.99 -10.28
C LEU A 30 -8.23 39.30 -11.48
N SER A 31 -8.46 40.04 -12.59
CA SER A 31 -9.18 39.54 -13.76
C SER A 31 -8.32 39.30 -15.01
N SER A 32 -7.03 39.71 -15.01
CA SER A 32 -6.15 39.56 -16.18
C SER A 32 -5.20 38.38 -16.05
N ALA A 33 -4.81 37.78 -17.18
CA ALA A 33 -3.82 36.71 -17.23
C ALA A 33 -2.44 37.13 -16.67
N ASP A 34 -2.07 38.38 -16.81
CA ASP A 34 -0.79 38.90 -16.31
C ASP A 34 -0.82 39.09 -14.79
N SER A 35 -1.93 39.58 -14.21
CA SER A 35 -2.12 39.65 -12.77
C SER A 35 -2.18 38.28 -12.10
N PHE A 36 -2.73 37.27 -12.77
CA PHE A 36 -2.71 35.89 -12.30
C PHE A 36 -1.29 35.30 -12.24
N ARG A 37 -0.45 35.56 -13.26
CA ARG A 37 0.96 35.13 -13.25
C ARG A 37 1.75 35.82 -12.15
N GLU A 38 1.48 37.10 -11.90
CA GLU A 38 2.11 37.87 -10.83
C GLU A 38 1.69 37.32 -9.45
N LEU A 39 0.41 36.95 -9.27
CA LEU A 39 -0.11 36.33 -8.05
C LEU A 39 0.64 35.04 -7.73
N ILE A 40 0.80 34.14 -8.70
CA ILE A 40 1.54 32.89 -8.50
C ILE A 40 2.99 33.16 -8.11
N LYS A 41 3.64 34.11 -8.76
CA LYS A 41 5.03 34.50 -8.43
C LYS A 41 5.16 34.98 -6.99
N VAL A 42 4.23 35.84 -6.56
CA VAL A 42 4.26 36.40 -5.19
C VAL A 42 3.94 35.30 -4.16
N LEU A 43 3.00 34.38 -4.43
CA LEU A 43 2.72 33.26 -3.52
C LEU A 43 3.94 32.35 -3.36
N VAL A 44 4.65 32.04 -4.44
CA VAL A 44 5.91 31.28 -4.39
C VAL A 44 7.00 32.03 -3.61
N GLU A 45 7.13 33.34 -3.77
CA GLU A 45 8.06 34.14 -2.99
C GLU A 45 7.73 34.15 -1.48
N LEU A 46 6.43 34.19 -1.13
CA LEU A 46 5.97 34.14 0.25
C LEU A 46 6.18 32.76 0.87
N GLU A 47 6.03 31.69 0.08
CA GLU A 47 6.33 30.32 0.46
C GLU A 47 7.84 30.13 0.71
N GLN A 48 8.69 30.61 -0.20
CA GLN A 48 10.16 30.60 -0.02
C GLN A 48 10.61 31.43 1.17
N ALA A 49 9.91 32.52 1.45
CA ALA A 49 10.16 33.39 2.63
C ALA A 49 9.64 32.75 3.94
N GLY A 50 8.90 31.61 3.85
CA GLY A 50 8.35 30.90 5.00
C GLY A 50 7.20 31.63 5.70
N LEU A 51 6.45 32.47 5.00
CA LEU A 51 5.28 33.19 5.51
C LEU A 51 3.99 32.39 5.29
N VAL A 52 3.93 31.65 4.20
CA VAL A 52 2.85 30.71 3.87
C VAL A 52 3.45 29.35 3.52
N GLU A 53 2.65 28.29 3.63
CA GLU A 53 3.00 26.96 3.14
C GLU A 53 1.79 26.38 2.39
N ARG A 54 2.06 25.50 1.44
CA ARG A 54 1.05 24.85 0.63
C ARG A 54 0.53 23.60 1.32
N THR A 55 -0.77 23.49 1.52
CA THR A 55 -1.41 22.31 2.09
C THR A 55 -1.45 21.15 1.08
N LYS A 56 -1.74 19.93 1.53
CA LYS A 56 -1.96 18.76 0.67
C LYS A 56 -3.12 18.93 -0.32
N THR A 57 -4.02 19.88 -0.07
CA THR A 57 -5.17 20.20 -0.92
C THR A 57 -4.93 21.43 -1.81
N ASP A 58 -3.66 21.77 -2.08
CA ASP A 58 -3.26 22.89 -2.94
C ASP A 58 -3.75 24.28 -2.48
N ARG A 59 -3.95 24.43 -1.16
CA ARG A 59 -4.31 25.70 -0.54
C ARG A 59 -3.11 26.28 0.21
N TYR A 60 -2.97 27.58 0.21
CA TYR A 60 -1.95 28.27 0.97
C TYR A 60 -2.48 28.55 2.38
N GLN A 61 -1.75 28.08 3.39
CA GLN A 61 -2.03 28.35 4.79
C GLN A 61 -0.89 29.19 5.40
N ARG A 62 -1.18 29.82 6.54
CA ARG A 62 -0.16 30.55 7.29
C ARG A 62 0.84 29.57 7.88
N LYS A 63 2.13 29.74 7.58
CA LYS A 63 3.17 28.92 8.18
C LYS A 63 3.32 29.28 9.67
N VAL A 64 2.89 28.37 10.55
CA VAL A 64 3.08 28.51 11.99
C VAL A 64 4.47 28.01 12.33
N SER A 65 5.42 28.95 12.44
CA SER A 65 6.79 28.59 12.82
C SER A 65 6.86 28.20 14.30
N ASN A 66 7.38 27.01 14.58
CA ASN A 66 7.67 26.53 15.94
C ASN A 66 8.63 27.45 16.74
N LYS A 67 9.20 28.48 16.12
CA LYS A 67 10.14 29.42 16.77
C LYS A 67 9.54 30.22 17.95
N ASN A 68 8.21 30.39 17.98
CA ASN A 68 7.52 31.14 19.05
C ASN A 68 6.91 30.25 20.13
N LEU A 69 7.12 28.90 20.06
CA LEU A 69 6.52 27.91 20.94
C LEU A 69 7.42 27.50 22.12
N SER A 70 8.50 28.24 22.40
CA SER A 70 9.40 27.94 23.53
C SER A 70 8.63 27.93 24.85
N SER A 71 8.49 26.79 25.50
CA SER A 71 7.76 26.45 26.74
C SER A 71 6.35 25.86 26.59
N LYS A 72 5.91 25.45 25.39
CA LYS A 72 4.63 24.73 25.24
C LYS A 72 4.83 23.21 25.30
N LEU A 73 3.94 22.56 26.04
CA LEU A 73 3.77 21.11 26.02
C LEU A 73 2.91 20.76 24.81
N ILE A 74 3.38 19.81 24.00
CA ILE A 74 2.70 19.36 22.79
C ILE A 74 2.47 17.86 22.87
N ARG A 75 1.25 17.44 22.64
CA ARG A 75 0.82 16.04 22.55
C ARG A 75 0.95 15.56 21.12
N GLY A 76 1.39 14.31 20.94
CA GLY A 76 1.49 13.70 19.62
C GLY A 76 2.01 12.28 19.68
N THR A 77 2.21 11.70 18.50
CA THR A 77 2.73 10.35 18.31
C THR A 77 4.21 10.40 17.98
N LEU A 78 5.00 9.57 18.67
CA LEU A 78 6.43 9.46 18.45
C LEU A 78 6.73 8.57 17.25
N SER A 79 7.53 9.05 16.31
CA SER A 79 8.08 8.27 15.21
C SER A 79 9.59 8.16 15.37
N GLN A 80 10.08 6.97 15.74
CA GLN A 80 11.48 6.74 16.05
C GLN A 80 12.26 6.20 14.86
N ASN A 81 13.44 6.77 14.63
CA ASN A 81 14.36 6.33 13.58
C ASN A 81 15.35 5.27 14.11
N LYS A 82 15.78 4.33 13.25
CA LYS A 82 16.81 3.31 13.57
C LYS A 82 18.17 3.90 14.01
N LYS A 83 18.43 5.19 13.74
CA LYS A 83 19.63 5.93 14.21
C LYS A 83 19.48 6.48 15.63
N GLY A 84 18.34 6.22 16.30
CA GLY A 84 18.11 6.57 17.70
C GLY A 84 17.49 7.95 17.94
N PHE A 85 17.24 8.78 16.92
CA PHE A 85 16.46 10.00 17.06
C PHE A 85 14.98 9.75 16.73
N ALA A 86 14.12 10.69 17.09
CA ALA A 86 12.70 10.58 16.78
C ALA A 86 12.13 11.90 16.26
N PHE A 87 10.92 11.82 15.70
CA PHE A 87 10.07 12.96 15.42
C PHE A 87 8.77 12.79 16.21
N LEU A 88 8.30 13.87 16.82
CA LEU A 88 6.92 13.94 17.28
C LEU A 88 6.07 14.40 16.11
N ARG A 89 5.05 13.64 15.77
CA ARG A 89 3.95 14.05 14.91
C ARG A 89 2.84 14.62 15.81
N PRO A 90 2.67 15.95 15.86
CA PRO A 90 1.66 16.56 16.71
C PRO A 90 0.23 16.13 16.33
N GLU A 91 -0.67 16.08 17.30
CA GLU A 91 -2.11 15.90 17.01
C GLU A 91 -2.72 17.13 16.35
N ASN A 92 -2.15 18.32 16.61
CA ASN A 92 -2.51 19.52 15.85
C ASN A 92 -1.82 19.51 14.50
N GLU A 93 -2.55 19.25 13.44
CA GLU A 93 -2.06 19.17 12.05
C GLU A 93 -1.49 20.49 11.51
N GLU A 94 -1.71 21.62 12.20
CA GLU A 94 -1.10 22.91 11.85
C GLU A 94 0.39 22.98 12.23
N LEU A 95 0.88 22.06 13.07
CA LEU A 95 2.26 22.05 13.53
C LEU A 95 3.10 21.10 12.68
N GLU A 96 4.32 21.53 12.34
CA GLU A 96 5.33 20.67 11.72
C GLU A 96 5.83 19.60 12.71
N ASP A 97 6.32 18.48 12.17
CA ASP A 97 6.99 17.43 12.95
C ASP A 97 8.15 18.02 13.77
N ILE A 98 8.23 17.62 15.04
CA ILE A 98 9.21 18.15 15.99
C ILE A 98 10.33 17.14 16.18
N PHE A 99 11.56 17.55 15.85
CA PHE A 99 12.73 16.71 16.03
C PHE A 99 13.05 16.47 17.52
N ILE A 100 13.29 15.23 17.90
CA ILE A 100 13.66 14.79 19.25
C ILE A 100 15.00 14.07 19.19
N PRO A 101 16.06 14.64 19.77
CA PRO A 101 17.37 13.99 19.81
C PRO A 101 17.35 12.71 20.66
N PRO A 102 18.26 11.75 20.43
CA PRO A 102 18.28 10.48 21.14
C PRO A 102 18.29 10.61 22.67
N THR A 103 18.99 11.60 23.19
CA THR A 103 19.12 11.86 24.63
C THR A 103 17.85 12.45 25.28
N LYS A 104 16.81 12.80 24.48
CA LYS A 104 15.58 13.44 24.94
C LYS A 104 14.33 12.61 24.68
N ILE A 105 14.47 11.39 24.23
CA ILE A 105 13.36 10.45 23.96
C ILE A 105 12.76 9.92 25.27
N ASN A 106 13.54 9.91 26.37
CA ASN A 106 13.11 9.47 27.70
C ASN A 106 12.40 8.11 27.70
N ARG A 107 12.98 7.13 26.96
CA ARG A 107 12.53 5.72 26.86
C ARG A 107 11.16 5.50 26.20
N ALA A 108 10.57 6.52 25.60
CA ALA A 108 9.42 6.33 24.75
C ALA A 108 9.80 5.46 23.55
N LEU A 109 8.88 4.60 23.15
CA LEU A 109 9.02 3.68 22.05
C LEU A 109 8.34 4.25 20.79
N ASP A 110 8.62 3.64 19.64
CA ASP A 110 7.99 4.00 18.39
C ASP A 110 6.47 3.84 18.48
N GLY A 111 5.72 4.83 17.99
CA GLY A 111 4.27 4.85 18.05
C GLY A 111 3.66 5.30 19.39
N ASP A 112 4.46 5.54 20.43
CA ASP A 112 3.94 5.99 21.72
C ASP A 112 3.26 7.36 21.62
N THR A 113 2.14 7.53 22.34
CA THR A 113 1.53 8.84 22.55
C THR A 113 2.25 9.54 23.70
N VAL A 114 2.87 10.68 23.40
CA VAL A 114 3.75 11.38 24.34
C VAL A 114 3.43 12.85 24.48
N ILE A 115 3.81 13.43 25.62
CA ILE A 115 3.86 14.87 25.83
C ILE A 115 5.31 15.33 25.68
N VAL A 116 5.54 16.27 24.78
CA VAL A 116 6.84 16.81 24.46
C VAL A 116 6.91 18.28 24.87
N GLU A 117 7.98 18.67 25.55
CA GLU A 117 8.31 20.08 25.81
C GLU A 117 9.26 20.60 24.75
N LEU A 118 8.93 21.75 24.16
CA LEU A 118 9.79 22.41 23.21
C LEU A 118 10.94 23.13 23.89
N GLN A 119 12.14 22.93 23.38
CA GLN A 119 13.37 23.57 23.86
C GLN A 119 14.17 24.17 22.69
N LYS A 120 14.95 25.22 23.00
CA LYS A 120 15.90 25.76 22.02
C LYS A 120 17.14 24.87 21.94
N SER A 121 17.49 24.42 20.76
CA SER A 121 18.71 23.63 20.54
C SER A 121 19.96 24.37 21.02
N ARG A 122 20.86 23.64 21.72
CA ARG A 122 22.14 24.17 22.27
C ARG A 122 23.36 23.65 21.51
N GLY A 123 23.22 23.04 20.32
CA GLY A 123 24.31 22.41 19.58
C GLY A 123 24.56 22.99 18.18
N GLU A 124 25.02 22.15 17.26
CA GLU A 124 25.25 22.49 15.84
C GLU A 124 24.02 23.09 15.14
N HIS A 125 22.82 22.80 15.65
CA HIS A 125 21.54 23.35 15.19
C HIS A 125 21.07 24.54 16.03
N ARG A 126 21.98 25.35 16.53
CA ARG A 126 21.71 26.52 17.40
C ARG A 126 20.61 27.41 16.79
N GLY A 127 19.49 27.50 17.51
CA GLY A 127 18.33 28.32 17.11
C GLY A 127 17.17 27.55 16.47
N LYS A 128 17.30 26.25 16.19
CA LYS A 128 16.18 25.38 15.87
C LYS A 128 15.45 24.95 17.14
N VAL A 129 14.16 24.63 17.01
CA VAL A 129 13.34 24.08 18.11
C VAL A 129 13.51 22.58 18.10
N GLU A 130 13.79 22.01 19.27
CA GLU A 130 13.86 20.57 19.50
C GLU A 130 12.84 20.18 20.58
N GLY A 131 12.36 18.96 20.54
CA GLY A 131 11.47 18.40 21.56
C GLY A 131 12.23 17.59 22.61
N GLU A 132 11.67 17.53 23.82
CA GLU A 132 12.05 16.59 24.87
C GLU A 132 10.78 15.90 25.39
N VAL A 133 10.74 14.57 25.35
CA VAL A 133 9.61 13.82 25.92
C VAL A 133 9.59 14.03 27.43
N LYS A 134 8.45 14.50 27.97
CA LYS A 134 8.25 14.70 29.41
C LYS A 134 7.49 13.56 30.03
N SER A 135 6.49 13.04 29.35
CA SER A 135 5.72 11.90 29.81
C SER A 135 5.23 11.07 28.64
N ILE A 136 5.05 9.79 28.87
CA ILE A 136 4.40 8.85 27.99
C ILE A 136 2.99 8.65 28.51
N GLU A 137 1.98 8.94 27.70
CA GLU A 137 0.58 8.78 28.08
C GLU A 137 0.04 7.40 27.73
N LYS A 138 0.48 6.88 26.59
CA LYS A 138 0.07 5.55 26.10
C LYS A 138 1.22 4.89 25.36
N HIS A 139 1.56 3.68 25.75
CA HIS A 139 2.48 2.84 25.00
C HIS A 139 1.76 2.18 23.82
N SER A 140 2.40 2.20 22.65
CA SER A 140 1.95 1.53 21.45
C SER A 140 2.48 0.10 21.36
N VAL A 141 3.77 -0.10 21.72
CA VAL A 141 4.43 -1.40 21.65
C VAL A 141 4.11 -2.18 22.92
N THR A 142 3.25 -3.17 22.81
CA THR A 142 2.88 -4.07 23.91
C THR A 142 3.55 -5.43 23.82
N GLN A 143 3.98 -5.81 22.61
CA GLN A 143 4.66 -7.08 22.32
C GLN A 143 5.97 -6.83 21.59
N VAL A 144 6.95 -7.67 21.83
CA VAL A 144 8.28 -7.57 21.22
C VAL A 144 8.78 -8.96 20.81
N VAL A 145 9.24 -9.06 19.58
CA VAL A 145 9.98 -10.24 19.10
C VAL A 145 11.47 -10.05 19.38
N GLY A 146 12.12 -11.10 19.85
CA GLY A 146 13.56 -11.07 20.11
C GLY A 146 14.16 -12.44 20.36
N THR A 147 15.46 -12.44 20.63
CA THR A 147 16.21 -13.66 20.93
C THR A 147 16.35 -13.82 22.45
N TYR A 148 15.88 -14.95 22.97
CA TYR A 148 16.00 -15.29 24.38
C TYR A 148 17.44 -15.66 24.72
N SER A 149 17.94 -15.11 25.81
CA SER A 149 19.24 -15.45 26.40
C SER A 149 19.02 -15.88 27.86
N GLU A 150 19.44 -17.10 28.16
CA GLU A 150 19.22 -17.73 29.46
C GLU A 150 20.29 -17.34 30.48
N ALA A 151 19.88 -17.04 31.71
CA ALA A 151 20.71 -16.89 32.86
C ALA A 151 20.29 -17.88 33.98
N LYS A 152 21.11 -18.08 35.01
CA LYS A 152 20.86 -19.11 36.04
C LYS A 152 19.46 -19.10 36.69
N HIS A 153 18.83 -17.94 36.83
CA HIS A 153 17.55 -17.78 37.54
C HIS A 153 16.56 -16.86 36.84
N PHE A 154 16.92 -16.31 35.71
CA PHE A 154 16.12 -15.37 34.91
C PHE A 154 16.60 -15.42 33.44
N GLY A 155 16.00 -14.68 32.58
CA GLY A 155 16.48 -14.51 31.21
C GLY A 155 16.35 -13.07 30.75
N PHE A 156 16.91 -12.83 29.58
CA PHE A 156 16.69 -11.59 28.82
C PHE A 156 16.23 -11.92 27.43
N VAL A 157 15.48 -11.01 26.84
CA VAL A 157 15.18 -11.06 25.42
C VAL A 157 15.82 -9.84 24.75
N ILE A 158 16.70 -10.10 23.81
CA ILE A 158 17.35 -9.09 22.96
C ILE A 158 16.38 -8.80 21.82
N PRO A 159 15.75 -7.59 21.75
CA PRO A 159 14.81 -7.25 20.71
C PRO A 159 15.41 -7.30 19.30
N ASP A 160 14.64 -7.77 18.31
CA ASP A 160 15.03 -7.75 16.91
C ASP A 160 14.88 -6.34 16.32
N ASP A 161 13.92 -5.57 16.81
CA ASP A 161 13.76 -4.16 16.44
C ASP A 161 14.85 -3.30 17.11
N LYS A 162 15.79 -2.83 16.30
CA LYS A 162 16.89 -1.98 16.74
C LYS A 162 16.48 -0.62 17.31
N ARG A 163 15.21 -0.23 17.20
CA ARG A 163 14.65 0.96 17.83
C ARG A 163 14.45 0.74 19.34
N ILE A 164 14.27 -0.51 19.78
CA ILE A 164 14.20 -0.91 21.18
C ILE A 164 15.62 -1.21 21.66
N MET A 165 16.20 -0.24 22.36
CA MET A 165 17.63 -0.31 22.74
C MET A 165 17.92 -1.15 23.99
N GLN A 166 16.89 -1.57 24.71
CA GLN A 166 17.02 -2.26 25.99
C GLN A 166 16.54 -3.69 25.89
N ASP A 167 17.33 -4.60 26.47
CA ASP A 167 16.93 -5.98 26.64
C ASP A 167 15.74 -6.06 27.59
N ILE A 168 14.80 -6.96 27.33
CA ILE A 168 13.62 -7.18 28.16
C ILE A 168 13.95 -8.23 29.20
N PHE A 169 13.80 -7.89 30.48
CA PHE A 169 14.00 -8.81 31.59
C PHE A 169 12.85 -9.81 31.67
N ILE A 170 13.17 -11.10 31.75
CA ILE A 170 12.22 -12.21 31.89
C ILE A 170 12.40 -12.86 33.25
N PRO A 171 11.48 -12.68 34.19
CA PRO A 171 11.54 -13.28 35.51
C PRO A 171 11.52 -14.81 35.46
N LYS A 172 12.00 -15.42 36.53
CA LYS A 172 11.96 -16.88 36.69
C LYS A 172 10.54 -17.42 36.53
N GLY A 173 10.39 -18.45 35.70
CA GLY A 173 9.10 -19.10 35.41
C GLY A 173 8.26 -18.39 34.37
N GLN A 174 8.73 -17.26 33.81
CA GLN A 174 8.02 -16.50 32.77
C GLN A 174 8.58 -16.73 31.35
N SER A 175 9.51 -17.70 31.19
CA SER A 175 10.14 -18.00 29.90
C SER A 175 9.36 -18.99 29.01
N LEU A 176 8.25 -19.53 29.47
CA LEU A 176 7.45 -20.56 28.77
C LEU A 176 8.31 -21.79 28.34
N GLY A 177 9.45 -22.03 29.00
CA GLY A 177 10.39 -23.09 28.65
C GLY A 177 11.35 -22.73 27.50
N ALA A 178 11.44 -21.46 27.13
CA ALA A 178 12.44 -21.00 26.17
C ALA A 178 13.86 -21.30 26.66
N VAL A 179 14.75 -21.71 25.74
CA VAL A 179 16.17 -21.94 25.98
C VAL A 179 16.99 -20.92 25.19
N ASP A 180 18.26 -20.80 25.52
CA ASP A 180 19.20 -19.87 24.88
C ASP A 180 19.16 -19.99 23.34
N GLY A 181 19.00 -18.86 22.64
CA GLY A 181 18.90 -18.80 21.17
C GLY A 181 17.50 -18.98 20.58
N HIS A 182 16.46 -19.26 21.39
CA HIS A 182 15.09 -19.25 20.89
C HIS A 182 14.66 -17.83 20.48
N LYS A 183 13.99 -17.72 19.34
CA LYS A 183 13.17 -16.57 18.96
C LYS A 183 11.86 -16.67 19.70
N VAL A 184 11.49 -15.59 20.37
CA VAL A 184 10.30 -15.54 21.22
C VAL A 184 9.49 -14.27 21.00
N LEU A 185 8.19 -14.37 21.20
CA LEU A 185 7.31 -13.23 21.38
C LEU A 185 7.17 -12.96 22.86
N VAL A 186 7.40 -11.72 23.27
CA VAL A 186 7.33 -11.27 24.66
C VAL A 186 6.22 -10.26 24.82
N GLN A 187 5.32 -10.49 25.76
CA GLN A 187 4.37 -9.49 26.23
C GLN A 187 5.03 -8.63 27.30
N ILE A 188 5.09 -7.31 27.09
CA ILE A 188 5.63 -6.36 28.07
C ILE A 188 4.63 -6.24 29.23
N THR A 189 5.08 -6.41 30.46
CA THR A 189 4.30 -6.25 31.67
C THR A 189 4.66 -5.00 32.45
N LYS A 190 5.92 -4.55 32.32
CA LYS A 190 6.42 -3.31 32.91
C LYS A 190 7.35 -2.62 31.93
N TYR A 191 7.08 -1.35 31.63
CA TYR A 191 7.97 -0.55 30.79
C TYR A 191 9.17 -0.05 31.61
N ALA A 192 10.25 0.29 30.89
CA ALA A 192 11.45 0.80 31.49
C ALA A 192 11.19 2.08 32.31
N ASP A 193 11.70 2.11 33.56
CA ASP A 193 11.63 3.26 34.43
C ASP A 193 13.02 3.53 35.06
N GLY A 194 13.45 4.78 35.02
CA GLY A 194 14.78 5.16 35.52
C GLY A 194 15.91 4.35 34.85
N THR A 195 16.65 3.54 35.60
CA THR A 195 17.75 2.70 35.11
C THR A 195 17.34 1.26 34.79
N ASP A 196 16.08 0.88 35.14
CA ASP A 196 15.63 -0.49 35.02
C ASP A 196 15.30 -0.85 33.57
N ASN A 197 15.51 -2.11 33.22
CA ASN A 197 15.06 -2.67 31.96
C ASN A 197 13.54 -2.88 31.95
N PRO A 198 12.89 -2.88 30.78
CA PRO A 198 11.51 -3.34 30.69
C PRO A 198 11.41 -4.80 31.14
N GLU A 199 10.27 -5.19 31.69
CA GLU A 199 10.00 -6.56 32.15
C GLU A 199 8.83 -7.15 31.36
N GLY A 200 8.91 -8.45 31.06
CA GLY A 200 7.87 -9.14 30.31
C GLY A 200 7.85 -10.63 30.57
N HIS A 201 6.93 -11.33 29.92
CA HIS A 201 6.88 -12.78 29.88
C HIS A 201 6.85 -13.27 28.43
N VAL A 202 7.42 -14.43 28.17
CA VAL A 202 7.34 -15.10 26.88
C VAL A 202 5.91 -15.56 26.67
N SER A 203 5.23 -15.06 25.64
CA SER A 203 3.88 -15.45 25.24
C SER A 203 3.87 -16.55 24.17
N ALA A 204 4.93 -16.61 23.34
CA ALA A 204 5.11 -17.68 22.35
C ALA A 204 6.60 -17.93 22.07
N ILE A 205 6.93 -19.20 21.78
CA ILE A 205 8.25 -19.60 21.24
C ILE A 205 8.06 -19.82 19.75
N LEU A 206 8.81 -19.07 18.93
CA LEU A 206 8.72 -19.14 17.47
C LEU A 206 9.62 -20.24 16.88
N GLY A 207 10.62 -20.70 17.61
CA GLY A 207 11.62 -21.67 17.22
C GLY A 207 13.03 -21.23 17.60
N HIS A 208 14.05 -22.02 17.27
CA HIS A 208 15.43 -21.58 17.44
C HIS A 208 15.85 -20.66 16.29
N LYS A 209 16.66 -19.64 16.56
CA LYS A 209 17.10 -18.63 15.56
C LYS A 209 17.74 -19.23 14.29
N ASN A 210 18.19 -20.48 14.34
CA ASN A 210 18.80 -21.19 13.22
C ASN A 210 17.83 -22.16 12.53
N ASP A 211 16.58 -22.27 13.01
CA ASP A 211 15.59 -23.14 12.38
C ASP A 211 15.01 -22.46 11.11
N PRO A 212 14.78 -23.25 10.05
CA PRO A 212 14.19 -22.72 8.82
C PRO A 212 12.85 -22.01 9.05
N GLY A 213 12.67 -20.85 8.44
CA GLY A 213 11.41 -20.08 8.49
C GLY A 213 11.14 -19.29 9.77
N VAL A 214 11.99 -19.44 10.81
CA VAL A 214 11.84 -18.70 12.08
C VAL A 214 12.16 -17.20 11.90
N ASP A 215 13.04 -16.86 10.99
CA ASP A 215 13.33 -15.48 10.58
C ASP A 215 12.09 -14.80 9.96
N ILE A 216 11.41 -15.48 9.03
CA ILE A 216 10.18 -14.99 8.43
C ILE A 216 9.06 -14.87 9.47
N LEU A 217 8.90 -15.90 10.32
CA LEU A 217 7.91 -15.89 11.39
C LEU A 217 8.16 -14.74 12.39
N SER A 218 9.43 -14.47 12.69
CA SER A 218 9.84 -13.33 13.54
C SER A 218 9.42 -11.99 12.92
N ILE A 219 9.56 -11.82 11.61
CA ILE A 219 9.13 -10.62 10.88
C ILE A 219 7.60 -10.47 10.94
N ILE A 220 6.86 -11.55 10.73
CA ILE A 220 5.39 -11.55 10.80
C ILE A 220 4.93 -11.02 12.17
N TYR A 221 5.40 -11.61 13.25
CA TYR A 221 5.02 -11.20 14.60
C TYR A 221 5.54 -9.81 14.98
N GLN A 222 6.73 -9.40 14.47
CA GLN A 222 7.27 -8.06 14.70
C GLN A 222 6.38 -6.97 14.09
N HIS A 223 5.71 -7.28 12.98
CA HIS A 223 4.78 -6.36 12.31
C HIS A 223 3.33 -6.52 12.78
N GLY A 224 3.06 -7.36 13.77
CA GLY A 224 1.72 -7.59 14.30
C GLY A 224 0.75 -8.19 13.28
N ILE A 225 1.27 -8.99 12.32
CA ILE A 225 0.46 -9.61 11.28
C ILE A 225 -0.17 -10.87 11.84
N GLU A 226 -1.48 -10.92 11.88
CA GLU A 226 -2.25 -12.08 12.32
C GLU A 226 -2.23 -13.16 11.24
N ILE A 227 -1.71 -14.35 11.58
CA ILE A 227 -1.61 -15.49 10.63
C ILE A 227 -2.95 -16.21 10.54
N GLU A 228 -3.53 -16.53 11.69
CA GLU A 228 -4.75 -17.33 11.81
C GLU A 228 -6.00 -16.45 11.63
N PHE A 229 -7.04 -17.05 11.08
CA PHE A 229 -8.35 -16.42 11.05
C PHE A 229 -9.16 -16.81 12.28
N PRO A 230 -9.99 -15.91 12.84
CA PRO A 230 -10.94 -16.25 13.90
C PRO A 230 -11.91 -17.37 13.47
N ASP A 231 -12.32 -18.21 14.43
CA ASP A 231 -13.24 -19.33 14.18
C ASP A 231 -14.55 -18.91 13.51
N GLU A 232 -15.07 -17.73 13.84
CA GLU A 232 -16.29 -17.19 13.23
C GLU A 232 -16.13 -16.87 11.76
N VAL A 233 -14.96 -16.36 11.36
CA VAL A 233 -14.60 -16.07 9.98
C VAL A 233 -14.45 -17.35 9.17
N LEU A 234 -13.79 -18.37 9.75
CA LEU A 234 -13.64 -19.68 9.11
C LEU A 234 -14.99 -20.37 8.91
N LYS A 235 -15.89 -20.34 9.90
CA LYS A 235 -17.25 -20.89 9.79
C LYS A 235 -18.08 -20.18 8.73
N GLU A 236 -17.97 -18.84 8.64
CA GLU A 236 -18.65 -18.10 7.59
C GLU A 236 -18.09 -18.47 6.21
N ALA A 237 -16.76 -18.52 6.06
CA ALA A 237 -16.11 -18.96 4.83
C ALA A 237 -16.53 -20.36 4.40
N GLU A 238 -16.67 -21.32 5.33
CA GLU A 238 -17.16 -22.68 5.06
C GLU A 238 -18.61 -22.70 4.57
N SER A 239 -19.43 -21.73 4.95
CA SER A 239 -20.83 -21.63 4.51
C SER A 239 -20.97 -21.16 3.06
N VAL A 240 -19.92 -20.53 2.50
CA VAL A 240 -19.90 -20.08 1.11
C VAL A 240 -19.81 -21.28 0.16
N PRO A 241 -20.67 -21.38 -0.87
CA PRO A 241 -20.65 -22.50 -1.81
C PRO A 241 -19.34 -22.55 -2.60
N GLU A 242 -18.99 -23.74 -3.12
CA GLU A 242 -17.80 -23.91 -3.99
C GLU A 242 -18.10 -23.62 -5.46
N GLU A 243 -19.39 -23.70 -5.84
CA GLU A 243 -19.89 -23.47 -7.18
C GLU A 243 -20.98 -22.43 -7.17
N ILE A 244 -21.08 -21.66 -8.25
CA ILE A 244 -22.14 -20.66 -8.41
C ILE A 244 -23.48 -21.35 -8.68
N LYS A 245 -24.56 -20.78 -8.13
CA LYS A 245 -25.93 -21.30 -8.33
C LYS A 245 -26.60 -20.56 -9.50
N ALA A 246 -27.54 -21.25 -10.17
CA ALA A 246 -28.30 -20.66 -11.27
C ALA A 246 -29.03 -19.34 -10.91
N GLU A 247 -29.40 -19.17 -9.64
CA GLU A 247 -30.05 -17.97 -9.10
C GLU A 247 -29.09 -16.79 -9.04
N GLU A 248 -27.78 -17.03 -8.80
CA GLU A 248 -26.75 -16.01 -8.69
C GLU A 248 -26.34 -15.42 -10.05
N ILE A 249 -26.61 -16.16 -11.13
CA ILE A 249 -26.40 -15.72 -12.51
C ILE A 249 -27.51 -14.76 -12.98
N LYS A 250 -28.68 -14.82 -12.34
CA LYS A 250 -29.85 -14.07 -12.78
C LYS A 250 -29.61 -12.55 -12.65
N GLY A 251 -29.77 -11.86 -13.77
CA GLY A 251 -29.56 -10.40 -13.85
C GLY A 251 -28.14 -9.99 -14.20
N ARG A 252 -27.20 -10.92 -14.25
CA ARG A 252 -25.84 -10.70 -14.71
C ARG A 252 -25.74 -10.90 -16.22
N ARG A 253 -24.79 -10.21 -16.84
CA ARG A 253 -24.48 -10.43 -18.26
C ARG A 253 -23.73 -11.75 -18.42
N ASP A 254 -24.21 -12.60 -19.31
CA ASP A 254 -23.59 -13.89 -19.59
C ASP A 254 -22.44 -13.74 -20.61
N LEU A 255 -21.21 -13.92 -20.16
CA LEU A 255 -19.98 -13.88 -20.96
C LEU A 255 -19.31 -15.26 -21.07
N ARG A 256 -19.98 -16.34 -20.68
CA ARG A 256 -19.40 -17.70 -20.67
C ARG A 256 -19.03 -18.24 -22.05
N ASN A 257 -19.57 -17.64 -23.10
CA ASN A 257 -19.23 -17.99 -24.49
C ASN A 257 -18.08 -17.13 -25.06
N ASP A 258 -17.63 -16.09 -24.37
CA ASP A 258 -16.49 -15.29 -24.78
C ASP A 258 -15.20 -16.06 -24.44
N LEU A 259 -14.24 -16.09 -25.37
CA LEU A 259 -12.93 -16.68 -25.10
C LEU A 259 -12.20 -15.84 -24.04
N THR A 260 -12.09 -16.39 -22.85
CA THR A 260 -11.59 -15.70 -21.66
C THR A 260 -10.43 -16.46 -21.05
N ILE A 261 -9.37 -15.76 -20.67
CA ILE A 261 -8.18 -16.36 -20.04
C ILE A 261 -7.72 -15.53 -18.84
N THR A 262 -7.04 -16.19 -17.90
CA THR A 262 -6.20 -15.51 -16.89
C THR A 262 -4.73 -15.65 -17.25
N ILE A 263 -3.89 -14.68 -16.85
CA ILE A 263 -2.43 -14.69 -17.10
C ILE A 263 -1.72 -14.25 -15.82
N ASP A 264 -1.07 -15.19 -15.14
CA ASP A 264 -0.49 -14.97 -13.81
C ASP A 264 0.88 -15.64 -13.66
N GLY A 265 1.49 -15.51 -12.49
CA GLY A 265 2.65 -16.31 -12.10
C GLY A 265 2.29 -17.80 -12.00
N ALA A 266 3.25 -18.68 -12.23
CA ALA A 266 3.02 -20.12 -12.17
C ALA A 266 2.53 -20.61 -10.80
N ASP A 267 2.91 -19.94 -9.74
CA ASP A 267 2.62 -20.19 -8.34
C ASP A 267 1.35 -19.48 -7.83
N ALA A 268 0.74 -18.58 -8.61
CA ALA A 268 -0.50 -17.89 -8.25
C ALA A 268 -1.68 -18.88 -8.09
N LYS A 269 -2.51 -18.66 -7.09
CA LYS A 269 -3.73 -19.45 -6.84
C LYS A 269 -4.98 -18.57 -6.75
N ASP A 270 -4.80 -17.32 -6.47
CA ASP A 270 -5.76 -16.22 -6.38
C ASP A 270 -5.78 -15.49 -7.73
N LEU A 271 -6.55 -16.04 -8.68
CA LEU A 271 -6.66 -15.49 -10.03
C LEU A 271 -7.78 -14.43 -10.01
N ASP A 272 -7.41 -13.18 -9.80
CA ASP A 272 -8.37 -12.09 -9.56
C ASP A 272 -8.87 -11.44 -10.84
N ASP A 273 -8.11 -11.52 -11.95
CA ASP A 273 -8.42 -10.87 -13.21
C ASP A 273 -8.38 -11.83 -14.40
N ALA A 274 -9.32 -11.65 -15.31
CA ALA A 274 -9.40 -12.36 -16.57
C ALA A 274 -9.63 -11.37 -17.72
N ILE A 275 -9.15 -11.74 -18.90
CA ILE A 275 -9.24 -10.90 -20.10
C ILE A 275 -9.87 -11.66 -21.26
N SER A 276 -10.60 -10.90 -22.11
CA SER A 276 -11.04 -11.32 -23.42
C SER A 276 -10.78 -10.19 -24.42
N VAL A 277 -10.21 -10.52 -25.59
CA VAL A 277 -9.86 -9.53 -26.62
C VAL A 277 -10.39 -10.00 -27.96
N LYS A 278 -11.13 -9.14 -28.66
CA LYS A 278 -11.63 -9.46 -30.01
C LYS A 278 -11.60 -8.24 -30.95
N ARG A 279 -11.48 -8.51 -32.24
CA ARG A 279 -11.57 -7.47 -33.28
C ARG A 279 -13.04 -7.19 -33.60
N LEU A 280 -13.40 -5.91 -33.67
CA LEU A 280 -14.73 -5.48 -34.10
C LEU A 280 -14.78 -5.21 -35.60
N ASP A 281 -15.97 -5.25 -36.19
CA ASP A 281 -16.20 -5.03 -37.64
C ASP A 281 -15.77 -3.63 -38.12
N ASN A 282 -15.80 -2.64 -37.24
CA ASN A 282 -15.35 -1.27 -37.51
C ASN A 282 -13.83 -1.09 -37.45
N GLY A 283 -13.07 -2.18 -37.23
CA GLY A 283 -11.61 -2.17 -37.11
C GLY A 283 -11.08 -1.85 -35.72
N HIS A 284 -11.91 -1.45 -34.77
CA HIS A 284 -11.52 -1.27 -33.37
C HIS A 284 -11.26 -2.63 -32.69
N THR A 285 -10.71 -2.58 -31.49
CA THR A 285 -10.52 -3.77 -30.66
C THR A 285 -11.35 -3.65 -29.40
N GLU A 286 -12.15 -4.67 -29.10
CA GLU A 286 -12.83 -4.78 -27.82
C GLU A 286 -11.92 -5.49 -26.84
N LEU A 287 -11.75 -4.89 -25.68
CA LEU A 287 -11.10 -5.47 -24.51
C LEU A 287 -12.14 -5.58 -23.39
N THR A 288 -12.35 -6.79 -22.88
CA THR A 288 -13.12 -7.01 -21.65
C THR A 288 -12.16 -7.44 -20.56
N VAL A 289 -12.16 -6.70 -19.46
CA VAL A 289 -11.46 -7.04 -18.22
C VAL A 289 -12.52 -7.43 -17.20
N SER A 290 -12.39 -8.62 -16.65
CA SER A 290 -13.32 -9.19 -15.67
C SER A 290 -12.60 -9.44 -14.37
N ILE A 291 -13.07 -8.83 -13.28
CA ILE A 291 -12.48 -8.96 -11.95
C ILE A 291 -13.42 -9.81 -11.09
N ALA A 292 -12.85 -10.68 -10.28
CA ALA A 292 -13.61 -11.53 -9.35
C ALA A 292 -14.54 -10.69 -8.46
N ASP A 293 -15.84 -11.03 -8.43
CA ASP A 293 -16.83 -10.33 -7.61
C ASP A 293 -16.80 -10.82 -6.16
N VAL A 294 -15.71 -10.47 -5.45
CA VAL A 294 -15.51 -10.84 -4.05
C VAL A 294 -16.62 -10.26 -3.16
N SER A 295 -17.12 -9.08 -3.47
CA SER A 295 -18.17 -8.39 -2.70
C SER A 295 -19.52 -9.12 -2.73
N TYR A 296 -19.71 -10.01 -3.69
CA TYR A 296 -20.88 -10.87 -3.71
C TYR A 296 -20.88 -11.89 -2.55
N TYR A 297 -19.72 -12.37 -2.15
CA TYR A 297 -19.56 -13.37 -1.09
C TYR A 297 -19.21 -12.73 0.26
N VAL A 298 -18.42 -11.67 0.29
CA VAL A 298 -18.07 -10.91 1.50
C VAL A 298 -19.08 -9.79 1.68
N LYS A 299 -20.04 -10.00 2.59
CA LYS A 299 -21.14 -9.04 2.80
C LYS A 299 -20.79 -8.03 3.87
N GLU A 300 -21.21 -6.77 3.65
CA GLU A 300 -21.01 -5.67 4.60
C GLU A 300 -21.48 -6.04 6.02
N GLY A 301 -20.62 -5.83 7.00
CA GLY A 301 -20.87 -6.10 8.40
C GLY A 301 -20.76 -7.58 8.83
N SER A 302 -20.46 -8.49 7.90
CA SER A 302 -20.20 -9.91 8.20
C SER A 302 -18.89 -10.12 8.97
N ALA A 303 -18.61 -11.31 9.46
CA ALA A 303 -17.33 -11.63 10.10
C ALA A 303 -16.18 -11.57 9.08
N LEU A 304 -16.41 -12.06 7.86
CA LEU A 304 -15.47 -11.96 6.74
C LEU A 304 -15.14 -10.49 6.39
N ASP A 305 -16.13 -9.62 6.34
CA ASP A 305 -15.95 -8.20 6.02
C ASP A 305 -15.12 -7.47 7.09
N LYS A 306 -15.45 -7.69 8.37
CA LYS A 306 -14.72 -7.10 9.50
C LYS A 306 -13.26 -7.53 9.50
N GLU A 307 -13.01 -8.83 9.34
CA GLU A 307 -11.66 -9.36 9.29
C GLU A 307 -10.88 -8.84 8.08
N ALA A 308 -11.51 -8.78 6.89
CA ALA A 308 -10.90 -8.21 5.71
C ALA A 308 -10.58 -6.71 5.89
N TYR A 309 -11.45 -5.97 6.57
CA TYR A 309 -11.21 -4.57 6.90
C TYR A 309 -10.03 -4.40 7.87
N ASP A 310 -9.94 -5.23 8.89
CA ASP A 310 -8.87 -5.18 9.90
C ASP A 310 -7.51 -5.57 9.29
N ARG A 311 -7.47 -6.61 8.43
CA ARG A 311 -6.26 -6.99 7.69
C ARG A 311 -5.86 -6.00 6.62
N ALA A 312 -6.80 -5.34 5.97
CA ALA A 312 -6.66 -4.34 4.93
C ALA A 312 -5.99 -4.81 3.62
N THR A 313 -5.12 -5.82 3.66
CA THR A 313 -4.37 -6.35 2.50
C THR A 313 -3.91 -7.79 2.73
N SER A 314 -3.63 -8.51 1.66
CA SER A 314 -2.83 -9.74 1.72
C SER A 314 -1.35 -9.40 1.84
N VAL A 315 -0.60 -10.20 2.61
CA VAL A 315 0.84 -10.02 2.82
C VAL A 315 1.61 -11.14 2.14
N TYR A 316 2.42 -10.77 1.15
CA TYR A 316 3.23 -11.70 0.37
C TYR A 316 4.63 -11.78 0.97
N LEU A 317 5.01 -12.95 1.45
CA LEU A 317 6.33 -13.24 2.00
C LEU A 317 7.11 -14.14 1.02
N VAL A 318 8.37 -14.39 1.33
CA VAL A 318 9.25 -15.19 0.45
C VAL A 318 8.75 -16.61 0.27
N ASP A 319 8.19 -17.22 1.31
CA ASP A 319 7.80 -18.62 1.40
C ASP A 319 6.28 -18.85 1.46
N ARG A 320 5.49 -17.81 1.73
CA ARG A 320 4.04 -17.92 1.95
C ARG A 320 3.30 -16.62 1.70
N VAL A 321 1.98 -16.73 1.59
CA VAL A 321 1.04 -15.60 1.56
C VAL A 321 0.15 -15.69 2.79
N ILE A 322 0.00 -14.57 3.50
CA ILE A 322 -1.02 -14.39 4.54
C ILE A 322 -2.15 -13.60 3.90
N PRO A 323 -3.28 -14.25 3.56
CA PRO A 323 -4.30 -13.62 2.76
C PRO A 323 -5.21 -12.73 3.57
N MET A 324 -5.80 -11.70 2.91
CA MET A 324 -6.80 -10.82 3.50
C MET A 324 -8.12 -11.53 3.82
N ILE A 325 -8.48 -12.53 3.00
CA ILE A 325 -9.66 -13.39 3.17
C ILE A 325 -9.26 -14.86 3.12
N PRO A 326 -9.99 -15.78 3.78
CA PRO A 326 -9.64 -17.20 3.79
C PRO A 326 -9.45 -17.80 2.39
N HIS A 327 -8.47 -18.70 2.24
CA HIS A 327 -8.13 -19.34 0.98
C HIS A 327 -9.31 -20.07 0.32
N ARG A 328 -10.31 -20.49 1.09
CA ARG A 328 -11.55 -21.05 0.55
C ARG A 328 -12.27 -20.08 -0.39
N LEU A 329 -12.18 -18.77 -0.11
CA LEU A 329 -12.71 -17.74 -1.01
C LEU A 329 -11.66 -17.34 -2.04
N SER A 330 -10.47 -16.88 -1.59
CA SER A 330 -9.48 -16.29 -2.48
C SER A 330 -8.93 -17.25 -3.53
N ASN A 331 -8.73 -18.54 -3.20
CA ASN A 331 -8.26 -19.57 -4.15
C ASN A 331 -9.40 -20.42 -4.70
N GLY A 332 -10.60 -20.31 -4.11
CA GLY A 332 -11.79 -21.09 -4.43
C GLY A 332 -12.80 -20.35 -5.30
N ILE A 333 -13.95 -20.01 -4.70
CA ILE A 333 -15.08 -19.43 -5.44
C ILE A 333 -14.80 -18.05 -6.05
N CYS A 334 -13.92 -17.25 -5.44
CA CYS A 334 -13.51 -15.94 -5.98
C CYS A 334 -12.40 -16.05 -7.03
N SER A 335 -11.59 -17.12 -7.01
CA SER A 335 -10.54 -17.31 -8.02
C SER A 335 -11.13 -17.68 -9.38
N LEU A 336 -10.71 -16.98 -10.44
CA LEU A 336 -11.18 -17.19 -11.81
C LEU A 336 -10.52 -18.41 -12.44
N ASN A 337 -10.61 -19.54 -11.72
CA ASN A 337 -10.06 -20.82 -12.14
C ASN A 337 -10.59 -21.25 -13.52
N PRO A 338 -9.78 -21.95 -14.34
CA PRO A 338 -10.22 -22.40 -15.65
C PRO A 338 -11.32 -23.47 -15.56
N GLU A 339 -12.15 -23.53 -16.61
CA GLU A 339 -13.21 -24.52 -16.82
C GLU A 339 -14.33 -24.53 -15.76
N VAL A 340 -14.49 -23.42 -15.04
CA VAL A 340 -15.59 -23.22 -14.08
C VAL A 340 -16.21 -21.84 -14.26
N ASP A 341 -17.50 -21.76 -13.97
CA ASP A 341 -18.23 -20.50 -14.01
C ASP A 341 -17.87 -19.65 -12.76
N ARG A 342 -17.67 -18.33 -12.95
CA ARG A 342 -17.36 -17.39 -11.87
C ARG A 342 -18.13 -16.08 -12.03
N LEU A 343 -18.55 -15.52 -10.89
CA LEU A 343 -19.16 -14.20 -10.85
C LEU A 343 -18.07 -13.14 -10.93
N THR A 344 -18.30 -12.16 -11.78
CA THR A 344 -17.33 -11.08 -12.02
C THR A 344 -18.02 -9.72 -12.13
N LEU A 345 -17.24 -8.67 -11.90
CA LEU A 345 -17.50 -7.30 -12.30
C LEU A 345 -16.63 -7.02 -13.54
N SER A 346 -17.26 -6.70 -14.66
CA SER A 346 -16.56 -6.54 -15.94
C SER A 346 -16.60 -5.10 -16.44
N CYS A 347 -15.46 -4.68 -17.00
CA CYS A 347 -15.32 -3.47 -17.79
C CYS A 347 -15.03 -3.84 -19.24
N ARG A 348 -15.98 -3.58 -20.14
CA ARG A 348 -15.84 -3.78 -21.59
C ARG A 348 -15.50 -2.44 -22.22
N MET A 349 -14.43 -2.40 -22.99
CA MET A 349 -13.90 -1.19 -23.63
C MET A 349 -13.74 -1.39 -25.13
N GLU A 350 -14.24 -0.47 -25.93
CA GLU A 350 -13.92 -0.36 -27.35
C GLU A 350 -12.74 0.58 -27.52
N ILE A 351 -11.66 0.11 -28.13
CA ILE A 351 -10.40 0.81 -28.23
C ILE A 351 -10.00 1.00 -29.71
N ASN A 352 -9.77 2.25 -30.11
CA ASN A 352 -9.41 2.60 -31.48
C ASN A 352 -7.93 2.29 -31.80
N GLU A 353 -7.52 2.57 -33.04
CA GLU A 353 -6.14 2.35 -33.53
C GLU A 353 -5.10 3.21 -32.80
N ARG A 354 -5.52 4.31 -32.15
CA ARG A 354 -4.61 5.18 -31.38
C ARG A 354 -4.42 4.72 -29.94
N GLY A 355 -5.16 3.69 -29.50
CA GLY A 355 -5.17 3.20 -28.13
C GLY A 355 -6.10 3.99 -27.20
N GLU A 356 -7.02 4.77 -27.74
CA GLU A 356 -8.00 5.56 -26.98
C GLU A 356 -9.26 4.74 -26.77
N VAL A 357 -9.80 4.72 -25.55
CA VAL A 357 -11.11 4.13 -25.24
C VAL A 357 -12.17 5.06 -25.78
N VAL A 358 -12.95 4.60 -26.76
CA VAL A 358 -13.99 5.39 -27.45
C VAL A 358 -15.39 5.09 -26.95
N ASP A 359 -15.60 3.89 -26.41
CA ASP A 359 -16.83 3.47 -25.73
C ASP A 359 -16.54 2.44 -24.64
N HIS A 360 -17.36 2.36 -23.61
CA HIS A 360 -17.21 1.39 -22.54
C HIS A 360 -18.51 1.09 -21.82
N ASP A 361 -18.56 -0.05 -21.17
CA ASP A 361 -19.67 -0.50 -20.34
C ASP A 361 -19.15 -1.23 -19.10
N ILE A 362 -19.75 -0.98 -17.93
CA ILE A 362 -19.37 -1.58 -16.64
C ILE A 362 -20.60 -2.29 -16.10
N PHE A 363 -20.46 -3.59 -15.81
CA PHE A 363 -21.59 -4.42 -15.45
C PHE A 363 -21.19 -5.67 -14.66
N ASP A 364 -22.14 -6.18 -13.87
CA ASP A 364 -22.06 -7.50 -13.27
C ASP A 364 -22.16 -8.59 -14.33
N SER A 365 -21.30 -9.60 -14.26
CA SER A 365 -21.23 -10.65 -15.27
C SER A 365 -20.98 -12.03 -14.66
N VAL A 366 -21.11 -13.03 -15.49
CA VAL A 366 -20.64 -14.38 -15.26
C VAL A 366 -19.73 -14.77 -16.42
N ILE A 367 -18.55 -15.29 -16.10
CA ILE A 367 -17.56 -15.75 -17.08
C ILE A 367 -17.31 -17.26 -16.92
N HIS A 368 -16.74 -17.85 -17.97
CA HIS A 368 -16.14 -19.18 -17.95
C HIS A 368 -14.72 -19.04 -18.47
N SER A 369 -13.70 -19.07 -17.59
CA SER A 369 -12.32 -18.98 -18.01
C SER A 369 -11.91 -20.24 -18.77
N ASN A 370 -11.45 -20.10 -20.02
CA ASN A 370 -11.08 -21.23 -20.86
C ASN A 370 -9.66 -21.74 -20.55
N TYR A 371 -8.74 -20.84 -20.23
CA TYR A 371 -7.35 -21.19 -19.96
C TYR A 371 -6.78 -20.36 -18.80
N ARG A 372 -6.04 -21.04 -17.93
CA ARG A 372 -5.10 -20.40 -17.02
C ARG A 372 -3.73 -20.37 -17.69
N MET A 373 -3.27 -19.20 -18.07
CA MET A 373 -1.95 -18.99 -18.66
C MET A 373 -0.95 -18.53 -17.61
N THR A 374 0.31 -18.85 -17.83
CA THR A 374 1.42 -18.26 -17.07
C THR A 374 2.13 -17.18 -17.89
N TYR A 375 2.74 -16.21 -17.23
CA TYR A 375 3.57 -15.21 -17.90
C TYR A 375 4.61 -15.86 -18.83
N ASP A 376 5.29 -16.92 -18.35
CA ASP A 376 6.30 -17.64 -19.14
C ASP A 376 5.70 -18.24 -20.43
N ALA A 377 4.54 -18.91 -20.32
CA ALA A 377 3.89 -19.49 -21.49
C ALA A 377 3.44 -18.41 -22.49
N VAL A 378 2.90 -17.29 -21.98
CA VAL A 378 2.52 -16.16 -22.82
C VAL A 378 3.75 -15.55 -23.50
N ASN A 379 4.86 -15.33 -22.78
CA ASN A 379 6.12 -14.82 -23.35
C ASN A 379 6.66 -15.73 -24.44
N GLN A 380 6.61 -17.07 -24.25
CA GLN A 380 6.99 -18.02 -25.30
C GLN A 380 6.08 -17.93 -26.54
N ILE A 381 4.78 -17.65 -26.36
CA ILE A 381 3.83 -17.49 -27.47
C ILE A 381 4.04 -16.17 -28.21
N ILE A 382 4.08 -15.03 -27.50
CA ILE A 382 4.02 -13.70 -28.13
C ILE A 382 5.39 -13.12 -28.47
N THR A 383 6.43 -13.41 -27.67
CA THR A 383 7.78 -12.87 -27.84
C THR A 383 8.68 -13.83 -28.58
N GLU A 384 8.84 -15.06 -28.05
CA GLU A 384 9.75 -16.05 -28.63
C GLU A 384 9.17 -16.74 -29.87
N LYS A 385 7.85 -16.67 -30.07
CA LYS A 385 7.11 -17.36 -31.15
C LYS A 385 7.38 -18.88 -31.19
N ASN A 386 7.53 -19.48 -30.00
CA ASN A 386 7.82 -20.91 -29.85
C ASN A 386 6.74 -21.76 -30.54
N THR A 387 7.13 -22.52 -31.53
CA THR A 387 6.18 -23.26 -32.38
C THR A 387 5.42 -24.35 -31.63
N GLU A 388 6.08 -25.03 -30.69
CA GLU A 388 5.46 -26.12 -29.93
C GLU A 388 4.40 -25.56 -28.96
N VAL A 389 4.75 -24.50 -28.23
CA VAL A 389 3.82 -23.86 -27.28
C VAL A 389 2.66 -23.19 -28.03
N ARG A 390 2.91 -22.56 -29.19
CA ARG A 390 1.84 -21.99 -30.04
C ARG A 390 0.92 -23.09 -30.61
N GLN A 391 1.44 -24.27 -30.89
CA GLN A 391 0.61 -25.41 -31.31
C GLN A 391 -0.25 -25.94 -30.17
N GLN A 392 0.32 -26.06 -28.97
CA GLN A 392 -0.40 -26.49 -27.77
C GLN A 392 -1.59 -25.57 -27.44
N TYR A 393 -1.39 -24.25 -27.58
CA TYR A 393 -2.39 -23.23 -27.28
C TYR A 393 -3.00 -22.59 -28.55
N SER A 394 -3.09 -23.36 -29.64
CA SER A 394 -3.50 -22.86 -30.97
C SER A 394 -4.82 -22.09 -30.99
N GLU A 395 -5.76 -22.43 -30.10
CA GLU A 395 -7.06 -21.77 -29.99
C GLU A 395 -6.96 -20.32 -29.52
N ILE A 396 -6.07 -20.02 -28.57
CA ILE A 396 -5.94 -18.69 -27.96
C ILE A 396 -4.84 -17.85 -28.62
N VAL A 397 -3.98 -18.45 -29.45
CA VAL A 397 -2.88 -17.73 -30.12
C VAL A 397 -3.37 -16.52 -30.91
N PRO A 398 -4.46 -16.57 -31.71
CA PRO A 398 -4.95 -15.38 -32.43
C PRO A 398 -5.38 -14.25 -31.48
N MET A 399 -6.00 -14.59 -30.34
CA MET A 399 -6.38 -13.60 -29.31
C MET A 399 -5.14 -13.01 -28.66
N LEU A 400 -4.13 -13.81 -28.30
CA LEU A 400 -2.87 -13.32 -27.70
C LEU A 400 -2.06 -12.42 -28.65
N ASP A 401 -2.01 -12.75 -29.95
CA ASP A 401 -1.37 -11.90 -30.96
C ASP A 401 -2.11 -10.54 -31.08
N LEU A 402 -3.45 -10.54 -31.04
CA LEU A 402 -4.26 -9.33 -31.00
C LEU A 402 -4.07 -8.53 -29.71
N ALA A 403 -4.01 -9.24 -28.56
CA ALA A 403 -3.77 -8.64 -27.25
C ALA A 403 -2.40 -7.96 -27.18
N GLN A 404 -1.36 -8.55 -27.75
CA GLN A 404 -0.03 -7.93 -27.86
C GLN A 404 -0.07 -6.65 -28.69
N ASP A 405 -0.75 -6.66 -29.85
CA ASP A 405 -0.92 -5.44 -30.65
C ASP A 405 -1.65 -4.34 -29.90
N LEU A 406 -2.74 -4.71 -29.17
CA LEU A 406 -3.49 -3.78 -28.36
C LEU A 406 -2.64 -3.20 -27.21
N SER A 407 -1.90 -4.03 -26.48
CA SER A 407 -0.99 -3.60 -25.42
C SER A 407 0.02 -2.59 -25.92
N ASN A 408 0.64 -2.87 -27.08
CA ASN A 408 1.57 -1.95 -27.72
C ASN A 408 0.93 -0.60 -28.11
N ARG A 409 -0.35 -0.60 -28.49
CA ARG A 409 -1.10 0.65 -28.79
C ARG A 409 -1.36 1.45 -27.52
N LEU A 410 -1.76 0.80 -26.44
CA LEU A 410 -1.98 1.41 -25.12
C LEU A 410 -0.69 2.01 -24.56
N ILE A 411 0.42 1.28 -24.61
CA ILE A 411 1.74 1.77 -24.17
C ILE A 411 2.16 3.01 -24.99
N ARG A 412 2.01 2.97 -26.31
CA ARG A 412 2.29 4.14 -27.15
C ARG A 412 1.40 5.34 -26.82
N MET A 413 0.13 5.10 -26.51
CA MET A 413 -0.80 6.16 -26.11
C MET A 413 -0.36 6.80 -24.79
N ARG A 414 -0.03 5.99 -23.77
CA ARG A 414 0.44 6.49 -22.47
C ARG A 414 1.76 7.25 -22.58
N LYS A 415 2.73 6.75 -23.37
CA LYS A 415 4.00 7.47 -23.65
C LYS A 415 3.76 8.85 -24.29
N ARG A 416 2.80 8.96 -25.25
CA ARG A 416 2.42 10.27 -25.80
C ARG A 416 1.81 11.20 -24.76
N ARG A 417 1.11 10.67 -23.75
CA ARG A 417 0.53 11.40 -22.63
C ARG A 417 1.57 11.84 -21.59
N GLY A 418 2.80 11.31 -21.65
CA GLY A 418 3.91 11.68 -20.78
C GLY A 418 4.22 10.66 -19.69
N GLU A 419 3.79 9.41 -19.84
CA GLU A 419 4.16 8.32 -18.93
C GLU A 419 5.68 8.13 -18.89
N ILE A 420 6.23 7.96 -17.70
CA ILE A 420 7.61 7.59 -17.44
C ILE A 420 7.62 6.10 -17.09
N ASP A 421 8.28 5.27 -17.90
CA ASP A 421 8.46 3.85 -17.63
C ASP A 421 9.77 3.67 -16.86
N PHE A 422 9.67 3.21 -15.61
CA PHE A 422 10.83 2.90 -14.77
C PHE A 422 11.15 1.41 -14.92
N ASP A 423 12.34 1.12 -15.45
CA ASP A 423 12.88 -0.24 -15.48
C ASP A 423 13.68 -0.49 -14.20
N ILE A 424 12.94 -0.89 -13.14
CA ILE A 424 13.53 -1.16 -11.83
C ILE A 424 13.77 -2.66 -11.72
N ASN A 425 15.03 -3.03 -11.47
CA ASN A 425 15.40 -4.40 -11.21
C ASN A 425 14.80 -4.88 -9.88
N GLU A 426 13.91 -5.87 -9.93
CA GLU A 426 13.38 -6.56 -8.77
C GLU A 426 14.16 -7.86 -8.52
N ALA A 427 14.60 -8.07 -7.27
CA ALA A 427 15.20 -9.34 -6.86
C ALA A 427 14.11 -10.31 -6.37
N LYS A 428 14.11 -11.54 -6.91
CA LYS A 428 13.28 -12.65 -6.43
C LYS A 428 14.19 -13.65 -5.70
N VAL A 429 13.89 -13.92 -4.43
CA VAL A 429 14.57 -14.97 -3.65
C VAL A 429 13.86 -16.29 -3.96
N LEU A 430 14.62 -17.28 -4.39
CA LEU A 430 14.13 -18.64 -4.59
C LEU A 430 14.35 -19.43 -3.29
N VAL A 431 13.33 -20.17 -2.88
CA VAL A 431 13.39 -21.05 -1.70
C VAL A 431 13.12 -22.50 -2.10
N ASN A 432 13.70 -23.44 -1.37
CA ASN A 432 13.41 -24.86 -1.53
C ASN A 432 12.11 -25.24 -0.79
N GLN A 433 11.73 -26.51 -0.82
CA GLN A 433 10.53 -27.02 -0.13
C GLN A 433 10.56 -26.87 1.39
N GLU A 434 11.75 -26.65 1.96
CA GLU A 434 11.97 -26.43 3.40
C GLU A 434 11.94 -24.93 3.75
N GLY A 435 11.71 -24.04 2.76
CA GLY A 435 11.72 -22.58 2.95
C GLY A 435 13.11 -21.95 3.02
N LEU A 436 14.19 -22.74 2.73
CA LEU A 436 15.56 -22.22 2.74
C LEU A 436 15.87 -21.50 1.42
N PRO A 437 16.49 -20.32 1.46
CA PRO A 437 16.95 -19.62 0.28
C PRO A 437 17.95 -20.45 -0.52
N THR A 438 17.72 -20.62 -1.82
CA THR A 438 18.60 -21.36 -2.74
C THR A 438 19.32 -20.44 -3.71
N ASP A 439 18.67 -19.35 -4.13
CA ASP A 439 19.25 -18.38 -5.06
C ASP A 439 18.55 -17.02 -4.96
N VAL A 440 19.18 -15.98 -5.53
CA VAL A 440 18.58 -14.67 -5.70
C VAL A 440 18.72 -14.29 -7.17
N ILE A 441 17.59 -14.24 -7.88
CA ILE A 441 17.53 -13.93 -9.30
C ILE A 441 16.90 -12.56 -9.53
N LEU A 442 17.22 -11.94 -10.66
CA LEU A 442 16.49 -10.78 -11.15
C LEU A 442 15.18 -11.26 -11.76
N ARG A 443 14.08 -10.63 -11.37
CA ARG A 443 12.79 -10.82 -12.03
C ARG A 443 12.79 -10.02 -13.32
N GLU A 444 12.78 -10.70 -14.45
CA GLU A 444 12.61 -10.07 -15.74
C GLU A 444 11.12 -9.77 -15.98
N ARG A 445 10.80 -8.54 -16.34
CA ARG A 445 9.46 -8.12 -16.73
C ARG A 445 9.30 -8.33 -18.24
N GLY A 446 8.64 -9.44 -18.59
CA GLY A 446 8.38 -9.80 -19.99
C GLY A 446 7.22 -9.03 -20.63
N GLU A 447 6.93 -9.35 -21.89
CA GLU A 447 5.80 -8.75 -22.62
C GLU A 447 4.45 -9.22 -22.09
N GLY A 448 4.36 -10.43 -21.51
CA GLY A 448 3.15 -10.95 -20.86
C GLY A 448 2.73 -10.11 -19.64
N GLU A 449 3.69 -9.76 -18.79
CA GLU A 449 3.45 -8.89 -17.64
C GLU A 449 3.05 -7.48 -18.09
N ARG A 450 3.73 -6.92 -19.08
CA ARG A 450 3.40 -5.60 -19.65
C ARG A 450 2.02 -5.55 -20.28
N LEU A 451 1.59 -6.65 -20.88
CA LEU A 451 0.27 -6.81 -21.50
C LEU A 451 -0.83 -6.70 -20.43
N ILE A 452 -0.74 -7.53 -19.38
CA ILE A 452 -1.72 -7.54 -18.29
C ILE A 452 -1.73 -6.18 -17.58
N GLU A 453 -0.58 -5.64 -17.23
CA GLU A 453 -0.49 -4.30 -16.62
C GLU A 453 -1.17 -3.24 -17.48
N SER A 454 -0.94 -3.25 -18.79
CA SER A 454 -1.56 -2.28 -19.70
C SER A 454 -3.08 -2.39 -19.74
N PHE A 455 -3.62 -3.61 -19.63
CA PHE A 455 -5.05 -3.84 -19.63
C PHE A 455 -5.70 -3.47 -18.31
N MET A 456 -5.03 -3.80 -17.18
CA MET A 456 -5.50 -3.37 -15.87
C MET A 456 -5.48 -1.85 -15.72
N LEU A 457 -4.43 -1.18 -16.21
CA LEU A 457 -4.38 0.29 -16.22
C LEU A 457 -5.52 0.89 -17.07
N ALA A 458 -5.78 0.34 -18.25
CA ALA A 458 -6.87 0.80 -19.11
C ALA A 458 -8.24 0.65 -18.42
N ALA A 459 -8.51 -0.50 -17.80
CA ALA A 459 -9.75 -0.73 -17.07
C ALA A 459 -9.88 0.18 -15.86
N ASN A 460 -8.82 0.31 -15.03
CA ASN A 460 -8.82 1.17 -13.86
C ASN A 460 -9.04 2.64 -14.21
N GLU A 461 -8.36 3.15 -15.23
CA GLU A 461 -8.55 4.53 -15.72
C GLU A 461 -9.97 4.74 -16.25
N THR A 462 -10.51 3.78 -17.01
CA THR A 462 -11.87 3.86 -17.57
C THR A 462 -12.93 3.89 -16.47
N VAL A 463 -12.84 3.01 -15.48
CA VAL A 463 -13.77 2.97 -14.34
C VAL A 463 -13.66 4.26 -13.52
N ALA A 464 -12.46 4.72 -13.21
CA ALA A 464 -12.24 5.96 -12.47
C ALA A 464 -12.83 7.17 -13.22
N GLU A 465 -12.59 7.28 -14.52
CA GLU A 465 -13.11 8.36 -15.35
C GLU A 465 -14.65 8.31 -15.45
N HIS A 466 -15.23 7.11 -15.57
CA HIS A 466 -16.67 6.92 -15.62
C HIS A 466 -17.36 7.48 -14.38
N PHE A 467 -16.94 7.07 -13.17
CA PHE A 467 -17.54 7.54 -11.92
C PHE A 467 -17.21 9.00 -11.62
N ASN A 468 -16.05 9.50 -12.04
CA ASN A 468 -15.72 10.92 -11.93
C ASN A 468 -16.66 11.80 -12.78
N LYS A 469 -16.98 11.37 -14.01
CA LYS A 469 -17.91 12.09 -14.88
C LYS A 469 -19.36 12.07 -14.37
N LEU A 470 -19.74 11.03 -13.62
CA LEU A 470 -21.05 10.94 -13.00
C LEU A 470 -21.16 11.77 -11.71
N GLU A 471 -20.04 12.31 -11.18
CA GLU A 471 -19.99 13.09 -9.94
C GLU A 471 -20.59 12.35 -8.73
N VAL A 472 -20.51 11.02 -8.70
CA VAL A 472 -20.96 10.20 -7.58
C VAL A 472 -19.81 9.94 -6.61
N PRO A 473 -20.08 9.75 -5.30
CA PRO A 473 -19.05 9.37 -4.35
C PRO A 473 -18.39 8.04 -4.77
N PHE A 474 -17.07 8.04 -4.91
CA PHE A 474 -16.29 6.87 -5.32
C PHE A 474 -14.91 6.92 -4.67
N ILE A 475 -14.31 5.76 -4.38
CA ILE A 475 -12.97 5.69 -3.80
C ILE A 475 -11.95 5.62 -4.92
N TYR A 476 -11.09 6.64 -5.02
CA TYR A 476 -10.04 6.71 -6.03
C TYR A 476 -8.68 6.39 -5.41
N ARG A 477 -7.87 5.62 -6.12
CA ARG A 477 -6.45 5.52 -5.85
C ARG A 477 -5.71 6.56 -6.69
N VAL A 478 -5.19 7.59 -6.03
CA VAL A 478 -4.53 8.71 -6.70
C VAL A 478 -3.00 8.61 -6.58
N HIS A 479 -2.31 9.08 -7.61
CA HIS A 479 -0.87 9.28 -7.61
C HIS A 479 -0.59 10.77 -7.80
N GLU A 480 0.10 11.38 -6.83
CA GLU A 480 0.51 12.77 -6.91
C GLU A 480 1.61 12.94 -7.98
N GLN A 481 1.73 14.17 -8.49
CA GLN A 481 2.84 14.47 -9.40
C GLN A 481 4.18 14.31 -8.67
N PRO A 482 5.24 13.78 -9.35
CA PRO A 482 6.57 13.69 -8.76
C PRO A 482 7.06 15.06 -8.27
N LYS A 483 7.66 15.10 -7.08
CA LYS A 483 8.26 16.31 -6.55
C LYS A 483 9.37 16.79 -7.48
N SER A 484 9.58 18.12 -7.55
CA SER A 484 10.60 18.70 -8.43
C SER A 484 12.03 18.22 -8.11
N GLU A 485 12.26 17.74 -6.89
CA GLU A 485 13.54 17.16 -6.45
C GLU A 485 13.75 15.76 -7.05
N ASP A 486 12.70 14.96 -7.19
CA ASP A 486 12.74 13.62 -7.77
C ASP A 486 13.05 13.68 -9.28
N ARG A 487 12.60 14.75 -9.96
CA ARG A 487 12.89 14.97 -11.39
C ARG A 487 14.36 15.29 -11.69
N LYS A 488 15.18 15.61 -10.68
CA LYS A 488 16.61 15.90 -10.83
C LYS A 488 17.47 14.65 -10.69
N SER A 489 16.92 13.54 -10.22
CA SER A 489 17.60 12.27 -10.02
C SER A 489 17.38 11.25 -11.15
N THR A 490 16.54 11.58 -12.11
CA THR A 490 16.33 10.87 -13.38
C THR A 490 16.94 11.65 -14.54
#